data_3882209b7cf76faf1a5ca5448414f77b
#
_entry.id   3882209b7cf76faf1a5ca5448414f77b
#
_cell.length_a   1.000
_cell.length_b   1.000
_cell.length_c   1.000
_cell.angle_alpha   90.00
_cell.angle_beta   90.00
_cell.angle_gamma   90.00
#
_symmetry.space_group_name_H-M   'P 1'
#
loop_
_entity.id
_entity.type
_entity.pdbx_description
1 polymer ?
#
loop_
_entity_poly.entity_id
_entity_poly.type
_entity_poly.pdbx_seq_one_letter_code
_entity_poly.pdbx_strand_id
1 'polypeptide(L)'
;SYWEIVTRGCHPNSFARRQPVIANYSRPPSINLQYATHHMYKGYVSNFTAASDFCNQPDLQALHGIMIKPLTISSTKEYFPMFGGSKLHTNNEILLPAPVYWSNEERFSGGGYHGGPWEDKLNQVIWRGVATGGRNRHDNWRGFQRHRFVAMTNGSKISATENWHSIPENWGLPPDLYNLAAKSENKLGEWTNKWADTGFVDLNCDPQDNHTCYYSAPHFQVVPGMMMSDQFNRKYLPDIDGNSFSGRYRGFLLSTSLPIKATIFREWHDDRLVPWRHFVPMDTRYIDFWGIMEYFLGYENDHVKVQGHDEQAKKIALDGQEWANRVLRAEDMQIYVLRLLLEYARLSSDNRENMGW
;
A
#
# COMPACT_ATOMS: atom_id res chain seq x y z
N SER A 1 17.08 -6.05 -15.99
CA SER A 1 16.30 -5.91 -14.75
C SER A 1 14.80 -5.96 -15.05
N TYR A 2 13.97 -6.19 -14.04
CA TYR A 2 12.51 -6.13 -14.21
C TYR A 2 12.05 -4.72 -14.61
N TRP A 3 12.68 -3.70 -14.06
CA TRP A 3 12.41 -2.30 -14.42
C TRP A 3 12.50 -2.05 -15.93
N GLU A 4 13.52 -2.58 -16.60
CA GLU A 4 13.68 -2.43 -18.05
C GLU A 4 12.56 -3.10 -18.84
N ILE A 5 12.02 -4.20 -18.32
CA ILE A 5 10.90 -4.91 -18.95
C ILE A 5 9.62 -4.10 -18.80
N VAL A 6 9.26 -3.73 -17.56
CA VAL A 6 7.97 -3.11 -17.25
C VAL A 6 7.86 -1.68 -17.81
N THR A 7 8.95 -0.93 -17.85
CA THR A 7 8.97 0.43 -18.40
C THR A 7 8.79 0.49 -19.92
N ARG A 8 8.94 -0.65 -20.63
CA ARG A 8 8.64 -0.68 -22.08
C ARG A 8 7.19 -0.33 -22.39
N GLY A 9 6.25 -0.60 -21.50
CA GLY A 9 4.86 -0.22 -21.60
C GLY A 9 4.57 1.26 -21.31
N CYS A 10 5.51 1.99 -20.73
CA CYS A 10 5.39 3.41 -20.50
C CYS A 10 5.58 4.23 -21.80
N HIS A 11 4.98 5.42 -21.84
CA HIS A 11 5.20 6.35 -22.96
C HIS A 11 6.70 6.62 -23.16
N PRO A 12 7.23 6.69 -24.40
CA PRO A 12 8.66 6.92 -24.66
C PRO A 12 9.26 8.14 -23.96
N ASN A 13 8.46 9.17 -23.72
CA ASN A 13 8.87 10.39 -23.04
C ASN A 13 8.64 10.38 -21.53
N SER A 14 8.18 9.28 -20.94
CA SER A 14 7.99 9.17 -19.49
C SER A 14 9.29 9.25 -18.72
N PHE A 15 9.24 9.72 -17.48
CA PHE A 15 10.43 9.79 -16.61
C PHE A 15 11.04 8.41 -16.37
N ALA A 16 10.22 7.38 -16.17
CA ALA A 16 10.68 6.02 -15.91
C ALA A 16 11.52 5.44 -17.07
N ARG A 17 11.19 5.77 -18.35
CA ARG A 17 11.95 5.32 -19.51
C ARG A 17 13.24 6.08 -19.76
N ARG A 18 13.37 7.29 -19.22
CA ARG A 18 14.53 8.16 -19.42
C ARG A 18 15.58 8.01 -18.33
N GLN A 19 15.22 7.46 -17.18
CA GLN A 19 16.16 7.30 -16.06
C GLN A 19 17.04 6.07 -16.26
N PRO A 20 18.31 6.16 -15.89
CA PRO A 20 19.20 5.00 -15.87
C PRO A 20 18.68 3.88 -14.98
N VAL A 21 18.97 2.64 -15.36
CA VAL A 21 18.68 1.48 -14.54
C VAL A 21 19.63 1.43 -13.35
N ILE A 22 19.07 1.27 -12.15
CA ILE A 22 19.85 1.11 -10.93
C ILE A 22 20.47 -0.31 -10.91
N ALA A 23 21.77 -0.37 -10.79
CA ALA A 23 22.51 -1.63 -10.73
C ALA A 23 22.79 -2.11 -9.29
N ASN A 24 22.77 -1.19 -8.32
CA ASN A 24 23.13 -1.49 -6.94
C ASN A 24 22.10 -0.87 -5.97
N TYR A 25 21.44 -1.72 -5.20
CA TYR A 25 20.41 -1.35 -4.22
C TYR A 25 20.89 -1.43 -2.76
N SER A 26 22.19 -1.62 -2.53
CA SER A 26 22.75 -1.76 -1.16
C SER A 26 22.73 -0.47 -0.35
N ARG A 27 22.63 0.68 -1.02
CA ARG A 27 22.56 2.00 -0.38
C ARG A 27 21.11 2.36 -0.01
N PRO A 28 20.91 3.17 1.05
CA PRO A 28 19.60 3.73 1.33
C PRO A 28 19.02 4.46 0.12
N PRO A 29 17.75 4.20 -0.25
CA PRO A 29 17.11 4.93 -1.34
C PRO A 29 16.85 6.39 -0.96
N SER A 30 16.85 7.28 -1.94
CA SER A 30 16.40 8.67 -1.75
C SER A 30 14.87 8.69 -1.64
N ILE A 31 14.36 9.32 -0.60
CA ILE A 31 12.92 9.47 -0.36
C ILE A 31 12.57 10.95 -0.36
N ASN A 32 11.85 11.38 -1.40
CA ASN A 32 11.42 12.76 -1.56
C ASN A 32 10.14 12.84 -2.40
N LEU A 33 9.54 14.02 -2.50
CA LEU A 33 8.30 14.26 -3.25
C LEU A 33 8.52 14.72 -4.68
N GLN A 34 9.75 14.73 -5.20
CA GLN A 34 10.06 15.28 -6.53
C GLN A 34 9.19 14.68 -7.63
N TYR A 35 8.99 13.37 -7.60
CA TYR A 35 8.19 12.65 -8.59
C TYR A 35 6.74 12.37 -8.15
N ALA A 36 6.31 12.94 -7.04
CA ALA A 36 4.94 12.81 -6.54
C ALA A 36 4.07 14.05 -6.83
N THR A 37 4.66 15.16 -7.26
CA THR A 37 3.97 16.44 -7.42
C THR A 37 2.81 16.42 -8.41
N HIS A 38 2.84 15.54 -9.42
CA HIS A 38 1.81 15.43 -10.46
C HIS A 38 0.53 14.73 -9.97
N HIS A 39 0.58 13.98 -8.86
CA HIS A 39 -0.57 13.29 -8.29
C HIS A 39 -0.94 13.76 -6.88
N MET A 40 -0.17 14.68 -6.31
CA MET A 40 -0.41 15.23 -4.97
C MET A 40 -0.90 16.69 -5.04
N TYR A 41 -1.76 17.04 -4.10
CA TYR A 41 -2.15 18.41 -3.83
C TYR A 41 -1.92 18.74 -2.36
N LYS A 42 -1.18 19.81 -2.09
CA LYS A 42 -0.78 20.21 -0.73
C LYS A 42 -0.17 19.08 0.11
N GLY A 43 0.60 18.19 -0.54
CA GLY A 43 1.27 17.08 0.14
C GLY A 43 0.45 15.79 0.26
N TYR A 44 -0.80 15.76 -0.19
CA TYR A 44 -1.67 14.58 -0.11
C TYR A 44 -2.09 14.10 -1.50
N VAL A 45 -2.31 12.80 -1.64
CA VAL A 45 -2.73 12.20 -2.91
C VAL A 45 -4.09 12.75 -3.33
N SER A 46 -4.13 13.45 -4.46
CA SER A 46 -5.34 14.01 -5.08
C SER A 46 -5.79 13.19 -6.29
N ASN A 47 -4.86 12.47 -6.93
CA ASN A 47 -5.15 11.58 -8.06
C ASN A 47 -4.55 10.20 -7.77
N PHE A 48 -5.37 9.29 -7.26
CA PHE A 48 -4.95 7.95 -6.88
C PHE A 48 -4.51 7.09 -8.06
N THR A 49 -5.16 7.23 -9.21
CA THR A 49 -4.76 6.52 -10.44
C THR A 49 -3.36 6.93 -10.90
N ALA A 50 -3.04 8.22 -10.83
CA ALA A 50 -1.70 8.70 -11.15
C ALA A 50 -0.68 8.33 -10.05
N ALA A 51 -1.09 8.23 -8.78
CA ALA A 51 -0.22 7.80 -7.68
C ALA A 51 0.20 6.33 -7.82
N SER A 52 -0.63 5.48 -8.40
CA SER A 52 -0.31 4.08 -8.69
C SER A 52 0.45 3.87 -10.01
N ASP A 53 0.59 4.91 -10.85
CA ASP A 53 1.32 4.86 -12.12
C ASP A 53 2.81 5.16 -11.92
N PHE A 54 3.64 4.15 -12.06
CA PHE A 54 5.10 4.29 -11.91
C PHE A 54 5.79 4.95 -13.12
N CYS A 55 5.13 5.10 -14.27
CA CYS A 55 5.76 5.64 -15.49
C CYS A 55 6.31 7.06 -15.29
N ASN A 56 5.68 7.84 -14.40
CA ASN A 56 6.13 9.18 -14.04
C ASN A 56 6.87 9.25 -12.70
N GLN A 57 7.14 8.11 -12.08
CA GLN A 57 7.74 7.97 -10.77
C GLN A 57 9.00 7.06 -10.83
N PRO A 58 10.10 7.53 -11.45
CA PRO A 58 11.29 6.71 -11.70
C PRO A 58 12.01 6.26 -10.43
N ASP A 59 11.83 6.94 -9.32
CA ASP A 59 12.37 6.60 -8.00
C ASP A 59 11.75 5.32 -7.43
N LEU A 60 10.54 4.92 -7.87
CA LEU A 60 9.94 3.63 -7.48
C LEU A 60 10.79 2.43 -7.91
N GLN A 61 11.70 2.60 -8.84
CA GLN A 61 12.73 1.60 -9.15
C GLN A 61 13.51 1.17 -7.89
N ALA A 62 13.76 2.07 -6.95
CA ALA A 62 14.48 1.80 -5.70
C ALA A 62 13.58 1.77 -4.46
N LEU A 63 12.27 1.98 -4.61
CA LEU A 63 11.34 2.14 -3.49
C LEU A 63 10.26 1.05 -3.41
N HIS A 64 10.23 0.11 -4.37
CA HIS A 64 9.27 -0.99 -4.37
C HIS A 64 9.94 -2.31 -4.72
N GLY A 65 9.75 -3.32 -3.88
CA GLY A 65 10.47 -4.59 -3.98
C GLY A 65 10.27 -5.35 -5.29
N ILE A 66 9.07 -5.29 -5.90
CA ILE A 66 8.83 -5.89 -7.21
C ILE A 66 9.69 -5.25 -8.30
N MET A 67 9.95 -3.95 -8.22
CA MET A 67 10.80 -3.24 -9.19
C MET A 67 12.28 -3.60 -9.00
N ILE A 68 12.68 -3.88 -7.76
CA ILE A 68 14.05 -4.25 -7.37
C ILE A 68 14.33 -5.71 -7.74
N LYS A 69 13.53 -6.65 -7.21
CA LYS A 69 13.71 -8.08 -7.41
C LYS A 69 12.40 -8.84 -7.19
N PRO A 70 11.56 -9.01 -8.21
CA PRO A 70 10.34 -9.81 -8.11
C PRO A 70 10.63 -11.27 -7.82
N LEU A 71 9.65 -12.01 -7.30
CA LEU A 71 9.76 -13.46 -7.04
C LEU A 71 9.97 -14.23 -8.35
N THR A 72 9.18 -13.90 -9.35
CA THR A 72 9.23 -14.48 -10.69
C THR A 72 9.06 -13.38 -11.72
N ILE A 73 9.62 -13.59 -12.90
CA ILE A 73 9.46 -12.73 -14.06
C ILE A 73 9.01 -13.62 -15.20
N SER A 74 7.89 -13.27 -15.82
CA SER A 74 7.46 -13.81 -17.10
C SER A 74 7.24 -12.67 -18.08
N SER A 75 7.74 -12.81 -19.29
CA SER A 75 7.48 -11.88 -20.38
C SER A 75 7.38 -12.64 -21.69
N THR A 76 6.51 -12.20 -22.57
CA THR A 76 6.36 -12.73 -23.92
C THR A 76 6.33 -11.62 -24.94
N LYS A 77 6.67 -11.88 -26.17
CA LYS A 77 6.52 -10.97 -27.31
C LYS A 77 5.17 -11.15 -28.02
N GLU A 78 4.47 -12.22 -27.70
CA GLU A 78 3.17 -12.56 -28.28
C GLU A 78 2.08 -12.30 -27.26
N TYR A 79 0.97 -11.74 -27.72
CA TYR A 79 -0.22 -11.57 -26.89
C TYR A 79 -0.91 -12.91 -26.72
N PHE A 80 -1.21 -13.25 -25.48
CA PHE A 80 -2.11 -14.34 -25.15
C PHE A 80 -2.96 -13.93 -23.95
N PRO A 81 -4.17 -14.48 -23.79
CA PRO A 81 -5.05 -14.13 -22.69
C PRO A 81 -4.45 -14.62 -21.36
N MET A 82 -4.10 -13.66 -20.52
CA MET A 82 -3.67 -13.92 -19.16
C MET A 82 -4.59 -13.19 -18.21
N PHE A 83 -5.26 -13.95 -17.36
CA PHE A 83 -6.17 -13.42 -16.36
C PHE A 83 -5.46 -13.37 -15.01
N GLY A 84 -5.58 -12.25 -14.31
CA GLY A 84 -4.88 -12.01 -13.04
C GLY A 84 -5.70 -11.22 -12.04
N GLY A 85 -5.43 -11.43 -10.74
CA GLY A 85 -6.08 -10.70 -9.65
C GLY A 85 -5.59 -9.26 -9.50
N SER A 86 -4.43 -8.95 -10.04
CA SER A 86 -3.88 -7.60 -10.08
C SER A 86 -2.87 -7.47 -11.22
N LYS A 87 -2.58 -6.25 -11.63
CA LYS A 87 -1.54 -5.96 -12.62
C LYS A 87 -0.87 -4.61 -12.37
N LEU A 88 0.32 -4.42 -12.90
CA LEU A 88 0.85 -3.09 -13.10
C LEU A 88 0.11 -2.41 -14.26
N HIS A 89 0.02 -1.11 -14.23
CA HIS A 89 -0.69 -0.34 -15.26
C HIS A 89 -0.19 -0.62 -16.69
N THR A 90 1.10 -0.92 -16.86
CA THR A 90 1.69 -1.23 -18.17
C THR A 90 1.52 -2.68 -18.63
N ASN A 91 1.01 -3.55 -17.79
CA ASN A 91 0.84 -4.96 -18.10
C ASN A 91 -0.50 -5.23 -18.84
N ASN A 92 -0.53 -6.30 -19.61
CA ASN A 92 -1.69 -6.66 -20.45
C ASN A 92 -2.62 -7.71 -19.81
N GLU A 93 -2.42 -8.06 -18.53
CA GLU A 93 -3.33 -8.98 -17.84
C GLU A 93 -4.76 -8.45 -17.86
N ILE A 94 -5.71 -9.36 -18.04
CA ILE A 94 -7.15 -9.13 -17.91
C ILE A 94 -7.50 -9.32 -16.44
N LEU A 95 -8.00 -8.28 -15.81
CA LEU A 95 -8.27 -8.30 -14.37
C LEU A 95 -9.47 -9.16 -14.03
N LEU A 96 -9.29 -10.03 -13.03
CA LEU A 96 -10.33 -10.79 -12.36
C LEU A 96 -10.39 -10.40 -10.87
N PRO A 97 -11.50 -10.62 -10.18
CA PRO A 97 -11.50 -10.68 -8.73
C PRO A 97 -10.49 -11.72 -8.26
N ALA A 98 -9.55 -11.31 -7.40
CA ALA A 98 -8.54 -12.23 -6.90
C ALA A 98 -9.19 -13.41 -6.14
N PRO A 99 -8.72 -14.65 -6.30
CA PRO A 99 -9.29 -15.83 -5.62
C PRO A 99 -9.42 -15.66 -4.10
N VAL A 100 -8.49 -14.94 -3.47
CA VAL A 100 -8.53 -14.65 -2.03
C VAL A 100 -9.76 -13.82 -1.62
N TYR A 101 -10.31 -13.01 -2.51
CA TYR A 101 -11.55 -12.26 -2.25
C TYR A 101 -12.80 -13.15 -2.37
N TRP A 102 -12.75 -14.12 -3.29
CA TRP A 102 -13.81 -15.08 -3.48
C TRP A 102 -13.88 -16.12 -2.36
N SER A 103 -12.72 -16.69 -1.99
CA SER A 103 -12.65 -17.71 -0.93
C SER A 103 -13.02 -17.17 0.45
N ASN A 104 -13.00 -15.85 0.62
CA ASN A 104 -13.29 -15.15 1.88
C ASN A 104 -12.50 -15.71 3.08
N GLU A 105 -11.23 -16.07 2.84
CA GLU A 105 -10.37 -16.63 3.89
C GLU A 105 -10.31 -15.69 5.10
N GLU A 106 -10.59 -16.22 6.28
CA GLU A 106 -10.70 -15.46 7.53
C GLU A 106 -9.46 -14.61 7.84
N ARG A 107 -8.27 -15.13 7.55
CA ARG A 107 -7.01 -14.39 7.74
C ARG A 107 -6.89 -13.12 6.91
N PHE A 108 -7.71 -12.96 5.86
CA PHE A 108 -7.72 -11.77 5.00
C PHE A 108 -9.03 -10.98 5.08
N SER A 109 -10.13 -11.64 5.44
CA SER A 109 -11.45 -11.02 5.44
C SER A 109 -11.99 -10.71 6.84
N GLY A 110 -11.47 -11.39 7.88
CA GLY A 110 -12.05 -11.36 9.23
C GLY A 110 -13.24 -12.30 9.42
N GLY A 111 -13.54 -13.15 8.41
CA GLY A 111 -14.68 -14.07 8.49
C GLY A 111 -16.01 -13.33 8.52
N GLY A 112 -16.83 -13.61 9.53
CA GLY A 112 -18.13 -12.97 9.75
C GLY A 112 -18.09 -11.70 10.61
N TYR A 113 -16.92 -11.34 11.17
CA TYR A 113 -16.78 -10.16 12.02
C TYR A 113 -16.02 -9.06 11.30
N HIS A 114 -16.64 -7.91 11.17
CA HIS A 114 -16.10 -6.75 10.44
C HIS A 114 -15.90 -5.50 11.33
N GLY A 115 -15.76 -5.69 12.63
CA GLY A 115 -15.55 -4.64 13.62
C GLY A 115 -16.84 -4.14 14.28
N GLY A 116 -16.71 -3.65 15.49
CA GLY A 116 -17.77 -3.02 16.28
C GLY A 116 -17.98 -1.53 15.90
N PRO A 117 -18.78 -0.80 16.70
CA PRO A 117 -18.98 0.64 16.55
C PRO A 117 -17.65 1.40 16.52
N TRP A 118 -17.61 2.49 15.77
CA TRP A 118 -16.41 3.33 15.63
C TRP A 118 -15.91 3.89 16.97
N GLU A 119 -16.84 4.25 17.84
CA GLU A 119 -16.59 4.84 19.15
C GLU A 119 -15.87 3.91 20.11
N ASP A 120 -16.08 2.60 19.94
CA ASP A 120 -15.49 1.58 20.81
C ASP A 120 -14.08 1.16 20.34
N LYS A 121 -13.63 1.67 19.19
CA LYS A 121 -12.33 1.31 18.62
C LYS A 121 -11.19 2.11 19.24
N LEU A 122 -10.03 1.46 19.32
CA LEU A 122 -8.79 2.13 19.70
C LEU A 122 -8.38 3.15 18.62
N ASN A 123 -7.95 4.34 19.05
CA ASN A 123 -7.37 5.37 18.18
C ASN A 123 -5.95 4.97 17.75
N GLN A 124 -5.83 3.84 17.07
CA GLN A 124 -4.57 3.23 16.68
C GLN A 124 -4.55 2.82 15.22
N VAL A 125 -3.36 2.89 14.66
CA VAL A 125 -2.99 2.20 13.44
C VAL A 125 -2.56 0.79 13.79
N ILE A 126 -3.07 -0.21 13.07
CA ILE A 126 -2.60 -1.59 13.19
C ILE A 126 -2.09 -2.11 11.84
N TRP A 127 -0.91 -2.68 11.84
CA TRP A 127 -0.41 -3.41 10.68
C TRP A 127 0.39 -4.64 11.12
N ARG A 128 -0.01 -5.78 10.65
CA ARG A 128 0.70 -7.06 10.80
C ARG A 128 0.90 -7.67 9.42
N GLY A 129 2.08 -8.15 9.13
CA GLY A 129 2.34 -8.81 7.85
C GLY A 129 3.73 -9.42 7.77
N VAL A 130 3.92 -10.24 6.75
CA VAL A 130 5.21 -10.81 6.40
C VAL A 130 6.00 -9.78 5.59
N ALA A 131 7.32 -9.77 5.69
CA ALA A 131 8.23 -8.88 4.96
C ALA A 131 8.35 -9.27 3.47
N THR A 132 7.20 -9.50 2.81
CA THR A 132 7.10 -9.76 1.38
C THR A 132 7.23 -8.48 0.55
N GLY A 133 7.23 -8.62 -0.76
CA GLY A 133 7.35 -7.52 -1.73
C GLY A 133 8.32 -7.85 -2.85
N GLY A 134 8.78 -9.10 -2.90
CA GLY A 134 9.80 -9.62 -3.80
C GLY A 134 10.85 -10.42 -3.02
N ARG A 135 11.99 -10.69 -3.65
CA ARG A 135 13.12 -11.37 -3.01
C ARG A 135 13.98 -10.39 -2.25
N ASN A 136 13.63 -10.13 -0.98
CA ASN A 136 14.44 -9.25 -0.14
C ASN A 136 15.73 -9.97 0.28
N ARG A 137 16.86 -9.28 0.14
CA ARG A 137 18.22 -9.77 0.39
C ARG A 137 19.01 -8.73 1.16
N HIS A 138 20.15 -9.15 1.67
CA HIS A 138 21.11 -8.30 2.37
C HIS A 138 21.45 -7.00 1.61
N ASP A 139 21.53 -7.06 0.27
CA ASP A 139 21.95 -5.95 -0.60
C ASP A 139 20.79 -5.12 -1.19
N ASN A 140 19.51 -5.41 -0.83
CA ASN A 140 18.39 -4.73 -1.47
C ASN A 140 17.18 -4.42 -0.56
N TRP A 141 17.08 -4.98 0.64
CA TRP A 141 15.92 -4.87 1.52
C TRP A 141 15.52 -3.43 1.86
N ARG A 142 16.48 -2.49 1.81
CA ARG A 142 16.24 -1.08 2.10
C ARG A 142 15.24 -0.43 1.15
N GLY A 143 15.14 -0.92 -0.07
CA GLY A 143 14.17 -0.41 -1.05
C GLY A 143 12.74 -0.98 -0.90
N PHE A 144 12.52 -1.95 -0.02
CA PHE A 144 11.24 -2.63 0.07
C PHE A 144 10.18 -1.81 0.81
N GLN A 145 9.01 -1.70 0.23
CA GLN A 145 7.89 -0.89 0.71
C GLN A 145 7.44 -1.25 2.13
N ARG A 146 7.34 -2.53 2.47
CA ARG A 146 6.93 -2.98 3.81
C ARG A 146 7.98 -2.69 4.87
N HIS A 147 9.26 -2.87 4.52
CA HIS A 147 10.37 -2.51 5.43
C HIS A 147 10.36 -1.02 5.72
N ARG A 148 10.12 -0.18 4.70
CA ARG A 148 9.99 1.27 4.88
C ARG A 148 8.82 1.61 5.80
N PHE A 149 7.64 1.04 5.55
CA PHE A 149 6.46 1.33 6.34
C PHE A 149 6.64 0.97 7.82
N VAL A 150 7.14 -0.24 8.13
CA VAL A 150 7.37 -0.66 9.52
C VAL A 150 8.48 0.16 10.18
N ALA A 151 9.53 0.56 9.44
CA ALA A 151 10.59 1.38 10.01
C ALA A 151 10.11 2.79 10.37
N MET A 152 9.36 3.44 9.48
CA MET A 152 8.89 4.81 9.67
C MET A 152 7.74 4.96 10.67
N THR A 153 7.11 3.87 11.06
CA THR A 153 6.07 3.86 12.11
C THR A 153 6.61 3.40 13.48
N ASN A 154 7.90 3.18 13.59
CA ASN A 154 8.57 2.88 14.85
C ASN A 154 9.01 4.18 15.54
N GLY A 155 8.29 4.59 16.58
CA GLY A 155 8.53 5.86 17.26
C GLY A 155 9.92 5.97 17.89
N SER A 156 10.53 4.86 18.36
CA SER A 156 11.90 4.90 18.89
C SER A 156 12.92 5.22 17.80
N LYS A 157 12.75 4.67 16.58
CA LYS A 157 13.59 5.01 15.43
C LYS A 157 13.41 6.46 15.00
N ILE A 158 12.17 6.95 15.01
CA ILE A 158 11.87 8.34 14.70
C ILE A 158 12.55 9.26 15.72
N SER A 159 12.37 9.03 17.01
CA SER A 159 13.00 9.83 18.07
C SER A 159 14.53 9.82 17.98
N ALA A 160 15.14 8.69 17.66
CA ALA A 160 16.58 8.61 17.45
C ALA A 160 17.03 9.45 16.25
N THR A 161 16.22 9.53 15.20
CA THR A 161 16.50 10.36 14.02
C THR A 161 16.29 11.85 14.31
N GLU A 162 15.20 12.22 14.98
CA GLU A 162 14.93 13.61 15.40
C GLU A 162 16.06 14.18 16.25
N ASN A 163 16.65 13.34 17.10
CA ASN A 163 17.76 13.71 18.00
C ASN A 163 19.16 13.48 17.39
N TRP A 164 19.26 13.25 16.09
CA TRP A 164 20.52 13.03 15.37
C TRP A 164 21.36 11.84 15.85
N HIS A 165 20.74 10.89 16.56
CA HIS A 165 21.41 9.67 17.04
C HIS A 165 21.45 8.57 15.97
N SER A 166 20.64 8.68 14.93
CA SER A 166 20.64 7.73 13.80
C SER A 166 20.26 8.41 12.49
N ILE A 167 20.63 7.77 11.39
CA ILE A 167 20.21 8.13 10.04
C ILE A 167 19.24 7.04 9.57
N PRO A 168 18.08 7.40 9.01
CA PRO A 168 17.13 6.42 8.50
C PRO A 168 17.73 5.55 7.38
N GLU A 169 17.52 4.25 7.46
CA GLU A 169 18.03 3.29 6.48
C GLU A 169 17.20 3.26 5.19
N ASN A 170 15.90 3.53 5.28
CA ASN A 170 14.97 3.30 4.17
C ASN A 170 13.69 4.15 4.25
N TRP A 171 13.69 5.18 5.05
CA TRP A 171 12.60 6.15 5.22
C TRP A 171 13.18 7.53 5.48
N GLY A 172 12.36 8.57 5.52
CA GLY A 172 12.78 9.92 5.84
C GLY A 172 11.76 10.61 6.75
N LEU A 173 12.20 11.59 7.51
CA LEU A 173 11.29 12.47 8.25
C LEU A 173 10.40 13.23 7.27
N PRO A 174 9.14 13.53 7.64
CA PRO A 174 8.24 14.30 6.80
C PRO A 174 8.82 15.71 6.54
N PRO A 175 8.71 16.22 5.31
CA PRO A 175 9.15 17.58 4.99
C PRO A 175 8.28 18.64 5.69
N ASP A 176 8.78 19.87 5.79
CA ASP A 176 8.09 20.98 6.45
C ASP A 176 6.78 21.40 5.77
N LEU A 177 6.56 20.93 4.53
CA LEU A 177 5.29 21.08 3.81
C LEU A 177 4.07 20.66 4.63
N TYR A 178 4.21 19.65 5.48
CA TYR A 178 3.10 19.13 6.30
C TYR A 178 2.86 19.96 7.58
N ASN A 179 3.80 20.80 7.96
CA ASN A 179 3.72 21.67 9.16
C ASN A 179 3.24 20.90 10.41
N LEU A 180 3.77 19.70 10.62
CA LEU A 180 3.36 18.82 11.71
C LEU A 180 3.76 19.40 13.07
N ALA A 181 2.79 19.54 13.96
CA ALA A 181 3.01 20.06 15.31
C ALA A 181 3.96 19.15 16.10
N ALA A 182 3.76 17.83 16.03
CA ALA A 182 4.62 16.86 16.68
C ALA A 182 6.09 16.97 16.22
N LYS A 183 6.33 17.19 14.91
CA LYS A 183 7.67 17.38 14.37
C LYS A 183 8.28 18.70 14.82
N SER A 184 7.50 19.78 14.79
CA SER A 184 7.96 21.12 15.16
C SER A 184 8.47 21.17 16.61
N GLU A 185 7.93 20.31 17.47
CA GLU A 185 8.34 20.18 18.85
C GLU A 185 9.40 19.07 19.10
N ASN A 186 9.91 18.43 18.04
CA ASN A 186 10.83 17.31 18.14
C ASN A 186 10.23 16.13 18.95
N LYS A 187 8.94 15.85 18.75
CA LYS A 187 8.14 14.85 19.45
C LYS A 187 7.43 13.88 18.50
N LEU A 188 7.80 13.87 17.21
CA LEU A 188 7.15 13.03 16.22
C LEU A 188 7.23 11.55 16.60
N GLY A 189 8.39 11.09 17.07
CA GLY A 189 8.57 9.71 17.50
C GLY A 189 7.77 9.35 18.74
N GLU A 190 7.74 10.23 19.74
CA GLU A 190 6.92 10.04 20.95
C GLU A 190 5.43 10.00 20.62
N TRP A 191 4.96 10.90 19.77
CA TRP A 191 3.57 10.96 19.31
C TRP A 191 3.21 9.72 18.50
N THR A 192 4.09 9.28 17.58
CA THR A 192 3.87 8.07 16.76
C THR A 192 3.74 6.82 17.64
N ASN A 193 4.53 6.69 18.70
CA ASN A 193 4.44 5.56 19.63
C ASN A 193 3.08 5.44 20.34
N LYS A 194 2.33 6.53 20.46
CA LYS A 194 1.01 6.50 21.13
C LYS A 194 -0.06 5.80 20.29
N TRP A 195 0.09 5.80 18.97
CA TRP A 195 -0.95 5.31 18.09
C TRP A 195 -0.50 4.24 17.07
N ALA A 196 0.81 4.07 16.82
CA ALA A 196 1.29 3.11 15.83
C ALA A 196 1.57 1.74 16.48
N ASP A 197 0.83 0.72 16.05
CA ASP A 197 1.10 -0.69 16.37
C ASP A 197 1.36 -1.45 15.07
N THR A 198 2.60 -1.40 14.60
CA THR A 198 3.02 -1.99 13.33
C THR A 198 4.19 -2.94 13.52
N GLY A 199 4.19 -4.06 12.82
CA GLY A 199 5.30 -5.00 12.91
C GLY A 199 5.21 -6.17 11.95
N PHE A 200 6.36 -6.77 11.69
CA PHE A 200 6.46 -8.00 10.95
C PHE A 200 6.14 -9.21 11.82
N VAL A 201 5.39 -10.15 11.26
CA VAL A 201 5.19 -11.48 11.86
C VAL A 201 6.21 -12.50 11.35
N ASP A 202 6.91 -12.17 10.26
CA ASP A 202 7.99 -12.96 9.66
C ASP A 202 8.82 -12.05 8.74
N LEU A 203 10.14 -12.17 8.79
CA LEU A 203 11.06 -11.36 7.97
C LEU A 203 11.31 -11.92 6.57
N ASN A 204 10.95 -13.18 6.31
CA ASN A 204 10.90 -13.80 4.99
C ASN A 204 12.12 -13.50 4.10
N CYS A 205 13.31 -13.81 4.57
CA CYS A 205 14.56 -13.55 3.84
C CYS A 205 14.80 -14.47 2.65
N ASP A 206 15.62 -14.02 1.70
CA ASP A 206 16.10 -14.79 0.56
C ASP A 206 17.63 -14.64 0.43
N PRO A 207 18.46 -15.73 0.53
CA PRO A 207 18.00 -17.09 0.89
C PRO A 207 17.48 -17.16 2.33
N GLN A 208 16.54 -18.06 2.57
CA GLN A 208 16.13 -18.36 3.94
C GLN A 208 17.32 -18.96 4.69
N ASP A 209 17.75 -18.25 5.73
CA ASP A 209 18.67 -18.80 6.71
C ASP A 209 17.87 -19.16 7.97
N ASN A 210 18.09 -20.29 8.57
CA ASN A 210 17.52 -20.79 9.83
C ASN A 210 16.54 -19.83 10.59
N HIS A 211 15.64 -19.13 9.88
CA HIS A 211 14.63 -18.18 10.36
C HIS A 211 15.15 -16.86 10.99
N THR A 212 16.42 -16.55 10.91
CA THR A 212 16.99 -15.40 11.63
C THR A 212 17.11 -14.11 10.82
N CYS A 213 17.14 -14.17 9.48
CA CYS A 213 17.32 -12.98 8.61
C CYS A 213 18.40 -12.02 9.10
N TYR A 214 19.63 -12.50 9.21
CA TYR A 214 20.76 -11.81 9.85
C TYR A 214 20.95 -10.34 9.43
N TYR A 215 20.53 -9.98 8.22
CA TYR A 215 20.68 -8.62 7.68
C TYR A 215 19.53 -7.69 8.06
N SER A 216 18.34 -8.19 8.31
CA SER A 216 17.16 -7.38 8.64
C SER A 216 16.72 -7.50 10.11
N ALA A 217 17.01 -8.62 10.77
CA ALA A 217 16.70 -8.81 12.19
C ALA A 217 17.29 -7.75 13.13
N PRO A 218 18.48 -7.17 12.89
CA PRO A 218 18.97 -6.06 13.70
C PRO A 218 18.12 -4.78 13.57
N HIS A 219 17.33 -4.65 12.51
CA HIS A 219 16.51 -3.48 12.22
C HIS A 219 15.04 -3.68 12.55
N PHE A 220 14.54 -4.94 12.59
CA PHE A 220 13.13 -5.26 12.75
C PHE A 220 12.94 -6.41 13.72
N GLN A 221 12.14 -6.17 14.76
CA GLN A 221 11.67 -7.23 15.64
C GLN A 221 10.45 -7.91 15.04
N VAL A 222 10.40 -9.24 15.14
CA VAL A 222 9.20 -10.02 14.83
C VAL A 222 8.23 -9.88 15.99
N VAL A 223 6.97 -9.60 15.68
CA VAL A 223 5.89 -9.45 16.66
C VAL A 223 4.86 -10.56 16.49
N PRO A 224 4.08 -10.88 17.52
CA PRO A 224 3.00 -11.86 17.41
C PRO A 224 2.01 -11.50 16.28
N GLY A 225 1.53 -12.51 15.57
CA GLY A 225 0.42 -12.37 14.63
C GLY A 225 -0.84 -11.91 15.36
N MET A 226 -1.75 -11.30 14.59
CA MET A 226 -3.05 -10.87 15.09
C MET A 226 -4.12 -11.28 14.09
N MET A 227 -5.21 -11.88 14.56
CA MET A 227 -6.35 -12.21 13.72
C MET A 227 -6.91 -10.97 13.05
N MET A 228 -7.45 -11.12 11.85
CA MET A 228 -8.00 -9.96 11.13
C MET A 228 -9.17 -9.32 11.88
N SER A 229 -10.02 -10.13 12.49
CA SER A 229 -11.11 -9.68 13.37
C SER A 229 -10.62 -8.79 14.52
N ASP A 230 -9.48 -9.13 15.13
CA ASP A 230 -8.89 -8.34 16.21
C ASP A 230 -8.30 -7.02 15.69
N GLN A 231 -7.75 -7.01 14.46
CA GLN A 231 -7.28 -5.78 13.83
C GLN A 231 -8.43 -4.78 13.62
N PHE A 232 -9.64 -5.25 13.36
CA PHE A 232 -10.84 -4.41 13.21
C PHE A 232 -11.29 -3.70 14.50
N ASN A 233 -10.66 -3.96 15.63
CA ASN A 233 -10.85 -3.19 16.86
C ASN A 233 -10.00 -1.90 16.91
N ARG A 234 -9.26 -1.58 15.84
CA ARG A 234 -8.50 -0.33 15.66
C ARG A 234 -9.12 0.48 14.54
N LYS A 235 -8.99 1.81 14.65
CA LYS A 235 -9.61 2.72 13.69
C LYS A 235 -8.95 2.72 12.32
N TYR A 236 -7.62 2.54 12.23
CA TYR A 236 -6.85 2.80 11.01
C TYR A 236 -6.12 1.56 10.52
N LEU A 237 -6.38 1.18 9.26
CA LEU A 237 -5.87 -0.05 8.62
C LEU A 237 -5.05 0.27 7.37
N PRO A 238 -3.73 0.47 7.49
CA PRO A 238 -2.87 0.65 6.32
C PRO A 238 -2.83 -0.59 5.44
N ASP A 239 -3.06 -0.39 4.15
CA ASP A 239 -2.99 -1.42 3.12
C ASP A 239 -1.74 -1.21 2.27
N ILE A 240 -0.75 -2.07 2.46
CA ILE A 240 0.58 -2.00 1.87
C ILE A 240 0.82 -3.22 0.99
N ASP A 241 1.21 -2.99 -0.26
CA ASP A 241 1.53 -4.03 -1.24
C ASP A 241 2.48 -5.09 -0.68
N GLY A 242 2.25 -6.35 -1.09
CA GLY A 242 3.16 -7.46 -0.87
C GLY A 242 3.96 -7.78 -2.12
N ASN A 243 3.99 -9.07 -2.52
CA ASN A 243 4.59 -9.50 -3.79
C ASN A 243 3.80 -9.01 -5.02
N SER A 244 2.55 -8.69 -4.83
CA SER A 244 1.65 -7.93 -5.67
C SER A 244 0.75 -7.08 -4.76
N PHE A 245 -0.52 -6.89 -5.10
CA PHE A 245 -1.50 -6.20 -4.25
C PHE A 245 -1.60 -6.81 -2.83
N SER A 246 -2.33 -6.17 -1.94
CA SER A 246 -2.62 -6.70 -0.61
C SER A 246 -3.97 -7.41 -0.58
N GLY A 247 -3.99 -8.72 -0.34
CA GLY A 247 -5.23 -9.51 -0.25
C GLY A 247 -6.17 -9.15 0.90
N ARG A 248 -5.78 -8.24 1.80
CA ARG A 248 -6.58 -7.77 2.94
C ARG A 248 -7.55 -6.64 2.57
N TYR A 249 -7.33 -5.97 1.44
CA TYR A 249 -7.99 -4.70 1.15
C TYR A 249 -9.52 -4.80 1.11
N ARG A 250 -10.06 -5.85 0.49
CA ARG A 250 -11.51 -6.08 0.52
C ARG A 250 -12.04 -6.25 1.95
N GLY A 251 -11.33 -7.02 2.80
CA GLY A 251 -11.69 -7.16 4.22
C GLY A 251 -11.66 -5.83 4.97
N PHE A 252 -10.68 -4.98 4.69
CA PHE A 252 -10.60 -3.65 5.27
C PHE A 252 -11.78 -2.77 4.86
N LEU A 253 -12.16 -2.78 3.58
CA LEU A 253 -13.32 -2.04 3.07
C LEU A 253 -14.65 -2.54 3.65
N LEU A 254 -14.77 -3.84 3.94
CA LEU A 254 -15.96 -4.40 4.58
C LEU A 254 -16.04 -4.11 6.08
N SER A 255 -14.92 -3.70 6.70
CA SER A 255 -14.86 -3.40 8.12
C SER A 255 -15.40 -2.00 8.44
N THR A 256 -15.70 -1.77 9.72
CA THR A 256 -16.03 -0.44 10.26
C THR A 256 -14.78 0.41 10.57
N SER A 257 -13.60 -0.01 10.12
CA SER A 257 -12.34 0.73 10.29
C SER A 257 -11.98 1.46 9.01
N LEU A 258 -11.08 2.45 9.09
CA LEU A 258 -10.66 3.28 7.96
C LEU A 258 -9.48 2.66 7.21
N PRO A 259 -9.65 2.20 5.96
CA PRO A 259 -8.53 1.78 5.13
C PRO A 259 -7.69 2.98 4.66
N ILE A 260 -6.36 2.86 4.75
CA ILE A 260 -5.39 3.83 4.20
C ILE A 260 -4.53 3.07 3.18
N LYS A 261 -4.69 3.35 1.88
CA LYS A 261 -4.12 2.51 0.81
C LYS A 261 -3.01 3.19 0.02
N ALA A 262 -1.87 2.50 -0.07
CA ALA A 262 -0.80 2.80 -1.01
C ALA A 262 -0.51 1.57 -1.87
N THR A 263 -0.56 1.72 -3.19
CA THR A 263 -0.33 0.62 -4.14
C THR A 263 0.18 1.13 -5.48
N ILE A 264 0.95 0.27 -6.17
CA ILE A 264 1.28 0.44 -7.60
C ILE A 264 0.51 -0.54 -8.49
N PHE A 265 -0.36 -1.34 -7.92
CA PHE A 265 -1.16 -2.34 -8.63
C PHE A 265 -2.57 -1.86 -8.91
N ARG A 266 -3.10 -2.30 -10.05
CA ARG A 266 -4.51 -2.17 -10.43
C ARG A 266 -5.24 -3.45 -10.09
N GLU A 267 -6.48 -3.30 -9.62
CA GLU A 267 -7.38 -4.41 -9.28
C GLU A 267 -8.75 -4.21 -9.96
N TRP A 268 -9.52 -5.29 -10.05
CA TRP A 268 -10.83 -5.32 -10.75
C TRP A 268 -11.86 -4.30 -10.23
N HIS A 269 -11.70 -3.89 -8.99
CA HIS A 269 -12.65 -3.02 -8.27
C HIS A 269 -12.23 -1.54 -8.25
N ASP A 270 -11.09 -1.16 -8.80
CA ASP A 270 -10.54 0.20 -8.64
C ASP A 270 -11.52 1.28 -9.11
N ASP A 271 -12.19 1.05 -10.25
CA ASP A 271 -13.14 2.02 -10.82
C ASP A 271 -14.47 2.08 -10.05
N ARG A 272 -14.66 1.24 -9.03
CA ARG A 272 -15.84 1.23 -8.15
C ARG A 272 -15.63 2.05 -6.88
N LEU A 273 -14.39 2.40 -6.57
CA LEU A 273 -14.01 3.06 -5.33
C LEU A 273 -13.60 4.51 -5.58
N VAL A 274 -13.99 5.39 -4.68
CA VAL A 274 -13.66 6.82 -4.75
C VAL A 274 -12.70 7.15 -3.61
N PRO A 275 -11.45 7.57 -3.92
CA PRO A 275 -10.49 8.03 -2.91
C PRO A 275 -11.07 9.19 -2.08
N TRP A 276 -10.70 9.29 -0.82
CA TRP A 276 -11.18 10.27 0.16
C TRP A 276 -12.67 10.17 0.49
N ARG A 277 -13.38 9.22 -0.10
CA ARG A 277 -14.78 8.90 0.22
C ARG A 277 -14.95 7.51 0.79
N HIS A 278 -14.28 6.51 0.21
CA HIS A 278 -14.42 5.11 0.60
C HIS A 278 -13.15 4.56 1.28
N PHE A 279 -12.05 5.26 1.14
CA PHE A 279 -10.75 4.98 1.74
C PHE A 279 -9.87 6.24 1.66
N VAL A 280 -8.79 6.28 2.43
CA VAL A 280 -7.78 7.33 2.34
C VAL A 280 -6.65 6.86 1.43
N PRO A 281 -6.38 7.56 0.32
CA PRO A 281 -5.22 7.27 -0.50
C PRO A 281 -3.95 7.80 0.16
N MET A 282 -2.85 7.04 0.08
CA MET A 282 -1.54 7.38 0.58
C MET A 282 -0.50 7.22 -0.53
N ASP A 283 0.50 8.09 -0.58
CA ASP A 283 1.60 7.98 -1.53
C ASP A 283 2.49 6.75 -1.22
N THR A 284 3.03 6.14 -2.25
CA THR A 284 3.88 4.94 -2.11
C THR A 284 5.21 5.18 -1.40
N ARG A 285 5.60 6.44 -1.17
CA ARG A 285 6.75 6.81 -0.33
C ARG A 285 6.39 6.91 1.14
N TYR A 286 5.06 7.01 1.44
CA TYR A 286 4.45 7.13 2.78
C TYR A 286 4.80 8.42 3.52
N ILE A 287 5.37 9.42 2.85
CA ILE A 287 5.76 10.70 3.47
C ILE A 287 4.54 11.44 4.02
N ASP A 288 3.39 11.29 3.36
CA ASP A 288 2.10 11.89 3.74
C ASP A 288 1.43 11.20 4.94
N PHE A 289 1.91 10.03 5.35
CA PHE A 289 1.25 9.22 6.37
C PHE A 289 1.13 9.94 7.73
N TRP A 290 2.18 10.59 8.21
CA TRP A 290 2.10 11.35 9.47
C TRP A 290 1.14 12.54 9.37
N GLY A 291 1.10 13.20 8.21
CA GLY A 291 0.13 14.27 7.95
C GLY A 291 -1.31 13.77 7.97
N ILE A 292 -1.57 12.61 7.36
CA ILE A 292 -2.87 11.94 7.40
C ILE A 292 -3.25 11.62 8.86
N MET A 293 -2.31 11.10 9.64
CA MET A 293 -2.58 10.74 11.03
C MET A 293 -2.77 11.97 11.92
N GLU A 294 -1.98 13.05 11.76
CA GLU A 294 -2.21 14.28 12.53
C GLU A 294 -3.54 14.93 12.17
N TYR A 295 -3.95 14.89 10.91
CA TYR A 295 -5.27 15.36 10.51
C TYR A 295 -6.40 14.63 11.23
N PHE A 296 -6.34 13.29 11.32
CA PHE A 296 -7.42 12.52 11.95
C PHE A 296 -7.33 12.46 13.47
N LEU A 297 -6.14 12.22 14.03
CA LEU A 297 -5.94 12.05 15.45
C LEU A 297 -5.74 13.37 16.21
N GLY A 298 -5.23 14.38 15.51
CA GLY A 298 -4.74 15.59 16.15
C GLY A 298 -3.40 15.37 16.87
N TYR A 299 -2.95 16.43 17.50
CA TYR A 299 -1.78 16.44 18.37
C TYR A 299 -2.06 17.32 19.58
N GLU A 300 -1.72 16.86 20.76
CA GLU A 300 -1.90 17.63 21.99
C GLU A 300 -0.78 17.37 22.99
N ASN A 301 -0.25 18.45 23.54
CA ASN A 301 0.61 18.50 24.70
C ASN A 301 0.31 19.75 25.53
N ASP A 302 1.18 20.06 26.51
CA ASP A 302 0.97 21.19 27.42
C ASP A 302 1.01 22.56 26.72
N HIS A 303 1.54 22.67 25.51
CA HIS A 303 1.80 23.93 24.82
C HIS A 303 1.05 24.07 23.48
N VAL A 304 0.79 22.98 22.80
CA VAL A 304 0.23 22.96 21.45
C VAL A 304 -0.95 21.99 21.39
N LYS A 305 -2.03 22.44 20.75
CA LYS A 305 -3.20 21.62 20.46
C LYS A 305 -3.58 21.77 18.99
N VAL A 306 -3.50 20.65 18.26
CA VAL A 306 -4.05 20.50 16.91
C VAL A 306 -5.29 19.62 17.00
N GLN A 307 -6.42 20.14 16.57
CA GLN A 307 -7.68 19.40 16.61
C GLN A 307 -7.67 18.24 15.62
N GLY A 308 -8.01 17.05 16.07
CA GLY A 308 -8.25 15.89 15.22
C GLY A 308 -9.61 15.93 14.54
N HIS A 309 -9.74 15.20 13.44
CA HIS A 309 -10.96 15.13 12.62
C HIS A 309 -11.51 13.69 12.63
N ASP A 310 -11.81 13.16 13.81
CA ASP A 310 -12.27 11.78 14.01
C ASP A 310 -13.60 11.48 13.29
N GLU A 311 -14.53 12.45 13.26
CA GLU A 311 -15.81 12.29 12.56
C GLU A 311 -15.64 12.19 11.04
N GLN A 312 -14.64 12.84 10.44
CA GLN A 312 -14.32 12.67 9.03
C GLN A 312 -13.72 11.28 8.76
N ALA A 313 -12.86 10.78 9.64
CA ALA A 313 -12.32 9.43 9.55
C ALA A 313 -13.45 8.40 9.62
N LYS A 314 -14.35 8.51 10.60
CA LYS A 314 -15.54 7.68 10.75
C LYS A 314 -16.41 7.70 9.49
N LYS A 315 -16.68 8.89 8.98
CA LYS A 315 -17.51 9.05 7.78
C LYS A 315 -16.92 8.30 6.58
N ILE A 316 -15.62 8.44 6.30
CA ILE A 316 -14.96 7.75 5.19
C ILE A 316 -15.01 6.22 5.40
N ALA A 317 -14.75 5.75 6.63
CA ALA A 317 -14.80 4.33 6.97
C ALA A 317 -16.20 3.74 6.72
N LEU A 318 -17.25 4.38 7.21
CA LEU A 318 -18.62 3.89 7.09
C LEU A 318 -19.18 4.04 5.67
N ASP A 319 -18.89 5.14 4.96
CA ASP A 319 -19.22 5.30 3.53
C ASP A 319 -18.54 4.19 2.70
N GLY A 320 -17.28 3.87 3.01
CA GLY A 320 -16.54 2.79 2.39
C GLY A 320 -17.16 1.42 2.65
N GLN A 321 -17.51 1.12 3.89
CA GLN A 321 -18.17 -0.14 4.28
C GLN A 321 -19.53 -0.29 3.60
N GLU A 322 -20.37 0.73 3.68
CA GLU A 322 -21.70 0.70 3.04
C GLU A 322 -21.57 0.43 1.53
N TRP A 323 -20.64 1.12 0.88
CA TRP A 323 -20.42 0.97 -0.54
C TRP A 323 -19.85 -0.41 -0.90
N ALA A 324 -18.86 -0.91 -0.16
CA ALA A 324 -18.28 -2.23 -0.38
C ALA A 324 -19.34 -3.34 -0.26
N ASN A 325 -20.27 -3.22 0.69
CA ASN A 325 -21.41 -4.14 0.85
C ASN A 325 -22.42 -4.09 -0.31
N ARG A 326 -22.32 -3.09 -1.20
CA ARG A 326 -23.17 -2.97 -2.40
C ARG A 326 -22.48 -3.42 -3.67
N VAL A 327 -21.14 -3.30 -3.78
CA VAL A 327 -20.43 -3.45 -5.06
C VAL A 327 -19.25 -4.41 -5.03
N LEU A 328 -18.92 -5.00 -3.87
CA LEU A 328 -17.82 -5.95 -3.70
C LEU A 328 -18.28 -7.29 -3.10
N ARG A 329 -19.53 -7.65 -3.28
CA ARG A 329 -20.10 -8.93 -2.84
C ARG A 329 -19.64 -10.08 -3.75
N ALA A 330 -19.90 -11.29 -3.32
CA ALA A 330 -19.64 -12.48 -4.15
C ALA A 330 -20.42 -12.42 -5.47
N GLU A 331 -21.69 -11.97 -5.42
CA GLU A 331 -22.55 -11.81 -6.59
C GLU A 331 -21.99 -10.79 -7.59
N ASP A 332 -21.42 -9.68 -7.08
CA ASP A 332 -20.79 -8.66 -7.92
C ASP A 332 -19.54 -9.20 -8.64
N MET A 333 -18.76 -10.04 -7.97
CA MET A 333 -17.63 -10.75 -8.56
C MET A 333 -18.09 -11.75 -9.64
N GLN A 334 -19.16 -12.51 -9.39
CA GLN A 334 -19.73 -13.45 -10.36
C GLN A 334 -20.23 -12.72 -11.62
N ILE A 335 -21.02 -11.66 -11.43
CA ILE A 335 -21.55 -10.85 -12.54
C ILE A 335 -20.38 -10.24 -13.36
N TYR A 336 -19.36 -9.72 -12.67
CA TYR A 336 -18.18 -9.17 -13.33
C TYR A 336 -17.49 -10.24 -14.20
N VAL A 337 -17.21 -11.42 -13.64
CA VAL A 337 -16.55 -12.51 -14.37
C VAL A 337 -17.40 -12.99 -15.53
N LEU A 338 -18.72 -13.16 -15.34
CA LEU A 338 -19.63 -13.56 -16.42
C LEU A 338 -19.58 -12.56 -17.59
N ARG A 339 -19.73 -11.27 -17.30
CA ARG A 339 -19.69 -10.21 -18.32
C ARG A 339 -18.33 -10.14 -19.01
N LEU A 340 -17.24 -10.28 -18.25
CA LEU A 340 -15.90 -10.30 -18.79
C LEU A 340 -15.68 -11.46 -19.77
N LEU A 341 -16.13 -12.66 -19.42
CA LEU A 341 -16.00 -13.85 -20.28
C LEU A 341 -16.88 -13.75 -21.54
N LEU A 342 -18.07 -13.20 -21.43
CA LEU A 342 -18.92 -12.93 -22.59
C LEU A 342 -18.27 -11.92 -23.54
N GLU A 343 -17.72 -10.81 -23.02
CA GLU A 343 -17.03 -9.82 -23.83
C GLU A 343 -15.72 -10.38 -24.42
N TYR A 344 -14.98 -11.16 -23.64
CA TYR A 344 -13.80 -11.84 -24.14
C TYR A 344 -14.14 -12.79 -25.30
N ALA A 345 -15.19 -13.59 -25.17
CA ALA A 345 -15.67 -14.49 -26.22
C ALA A 345 -16.10 -13.71 -27.47
N ARG A 346 -16.82 -12.61 -27.29
CA ARG A 346 -17.23 -11.72 -28.40
C ARG A 346 -16.00 -11.18 -29.15
N LEU A 347 -15.03 -10.60 -28.43
CA LEU A 347 -13.82 -10.03 -29.03
C LEU A 347 -12.95 -11.07 -29.73
N SER A 348 -12.96 -12.31 -29.26
CA SER A 348 -12.20 -13.42 -29.83
C SER A 348 -12.89 -14.10 -31.01
N SER A 349 -14.16 -13.75 -31.31
CA SER A 349 -14.91 -14.31 -32.43
C SER A 349 -14.55 -13.62 -33.75
N ASP A 350 -14.41 -14.38 -34.82
CA ASP A 350 -14.25 -13.85 -36.17
C ASP A 350 -15.49 -13.05 -36.63
N ASN A 351 -16.66 -13.34 -36.07
CA ASN A 351 -17.93 -12.68 -36.36
C ASN A 351 -18.27 -11.55 -35.36
N ARG A 352 -17.28 -11.02 -34.61
CA ARG A 352 -17.47 -10.05 -33.53
C ARG A 352 -18.25 -8.80 -33.90
N GLU A 353 -18.14 -8.34 -35.17
CA GLU A 353 -18.84 -7.16 -35.65
C GLU A 353 -20.38 -7.33 -35.73
N ASN A 354 -20.86 -8.58 -35.80
CA ASN A 354 -22.28 -8.93 -35.87
C ASN A 354 -22.84 -9.46 -34.53
N MET A 355 -22.01 -9.53 -33.53
CA MET A 355 -22.42 -9.98 -32.17
C MET A 355 -22.77 -8.75 -31.33
N GLY A 356 -24.07 -8.45 -31.22
CA GLY A 356 -24.58 -7.46 -30.28
C GLY A 356 -24.66 -8.02 -28.84
N TRP A 357 -24.90 -7.12 -27.93
CA TRP A 357 -25.25 -7.47 -26.54
C TRP A 357 -26.74 -7.74 -26.43
#